data_67afbe690294c4ca43eed359bacc86c9
#
_entry.id   67afbe690294c4ca43eed359bacc86c9
#
_cell.length_a   1.000
_cell.length_b   1.000
_cell.length_c   1.000
_cell.angle_alpha   90.00
_cell.angle_beta   90.00
_cell.angle_gamma   90.00
#
_symmetry.space_group_name_H-M   'P 1'
#
loop_
_entity.id
_entity.type
_entity.pdbx_description
1 polymer ?
#
loop_
_entity_poly.entity_id
_entity_poly.type
_entity_poly.pdbx_seq_one_letter_code
_entity_poly.pdbx_strand_id
1 'polypeptide(L)'
;MFEMDHVAIQSHDIAASVRFYVENFGAQVLYEDATWAFLRFGQGKLAIVTPTQHPPHVALRVDESTLEAAATRAGKPIDRHRDGTTGIYVDDPQGNVIELICYPPGETVYEKDI
;
A
#
# COMPACT_ATOMS: atom_id res chain seq x y z
N MET A 1 11.55 -1.50 13.15
CA MET A 1 10.77 -0.25 13.26
C MET A 1 9.61 -0.28 12.29
N PHE A 2 8.49 0.24 12.70
CA PHE A 2 7.31 0.35 11.84
C PHE A 2 7.19 1.79 11.36
N GLU A 3 7.03 1.97 10.05
CA GLU A 3 6.86 3.29 9.45
C GLU A 3 5.56 3.33 8.65
N MET A 4 4.86 4.45 8.70
CA MET A 4 3.66 4.63 7.87
C MET A 4 4.08 4.64 6.41
N ASP A 5 3.58 3.68 5.61
CA ASP A 5 3.89 3.62 4.19
C ASP A 5 2.82 4.29 3.36
N HIS A 6 1.58 3.82 3.48
CA HIS A 6 0.48 4.39 2.72
C HIS A 6 -0.86 4.11 3.39
N VAL A 7 -1.87 4.84 2.92
CA VAL A 7 -3.28 4.54 3.18
C VAL A 7 -3.87 4.07 1.87
N ALA A 8 -4.68 3.01 1.90
CA ALA A 8 -5.38 2.52 0.72
C ALA A 8 -6.88 2.80 0.85
N ILE A 9 -7.44 3.40 -0.18
CA ILE A 9 -8.86 3.64 -0.32
C ILE A 9 -9.36 2.95 -1.58
N GLN A 10 -10.67 2.82 -1.71
CA GLN A 10 -11.26 2.13 -2.85
C GLN A 10 -11.89 3.11 -3.84
N SER A 11 -11.89 2.71 -5.11
CA SER A 11 -12.55 3.44 -6.17
C SER A 11 -13.06 2.48 -7.22
N HIS A 12 -14.27 2.75 -7.75
CA HIS A 12 -14.82 2.03 -8.90
C HIS A 12 -14.32 2.61 -10.22
N ASP A 13 -13.64 3.75 -10.20
CA ASP A 13 -13.09 4.41 -11.38
C ASP A 13 -11.76 5.06 -11.00
N ILE A 14 -10.70 4.30 -11.20
CA ILE A 14 -9.33 4.70 -10.80
C ILE A 14 -8.94 6.01 -11.47
N ALA A 15 -9.15 6.13 -12.78
CA ALA A 15 -8.75 7.33 -13.51
C ALA A 15 -9.46 8.60 -12.99
N ALA A 16 -10.74 8.51 -12.69
CA ALA A 16 -11.50 9.65 -12.15
C ALA A 16 -10.99 10.03 -10.76
N SER A 17 -10.68 9.05 -9.90
CA SER A 17 -10.16 9.33 -8.58
C SER A 17 -8.76 9.95 -8.65
N VAL A 18 -7.88 9.43 -9.48
CA VAL A 18 -6.54 10.01 -9.68
C VAL A 18 -6.64 11.46 -10.11
N ARG A 19 -7.48 11.74 -11.10
CA ARG A 19 -7.68 13.10 -11.60
C ARG A 19 -8.15 14.04 -10.49
N PHE A 20 -9.08 13.58 -9.65
CA PHE A 20 -9.58 14.36 -8.52
C PHE A 20 -8.45 14.77 -7.58
N TYR A 21 -7.60 13.81 -7.17
CA TYR A 21 -6.52 14.10 -6.24
C TYR A 21 -5.41 14.94 -6.85
N VAL A 22 -5.12 14.76 -8.14
CA VAL A 22 -4.14 15.58 -8.84
C VAL A 22 -4.64 17.02 -8.97
N GLU A 23 -5.88 17.21 -9.45
CA GLU A 23 -6.41 18.55 -9.73
C GLU A 23 -6.71 19.35 -8.45
N ASN A 24 -7.19 18.69 -7.40
CA ASN A 24 -7.59 19.38 -6.18
C ASN A 24 -6.48 19.51 -5.15
N PHE A 25 -5.54 18.56 -5.09
CA PHE A 25 -4.55 18.52 -4.02
C PHE A 25 -3.11 18.38 -4.51
N GLY A 26 -2.88 18.40 -5.79
CA GLY A 26 -1.53 18.37 -6.33
C GLY A 26 -0.80 17.04 -6.15
N ALA A 27 -1.52 15.93 -6.09
CA ALA A 27 -0.91 14.61 -5.94
C ALA A 27 0.07 14.33 -7.09
N GLN A 28 1.18 13.70 -6.77
CA GLN A 28 2.11 13.17 -7.77
C GLN A 28 1.74 11.72 -8.05
N VAL A 29 1.56 11.36 -9.33
CA VAL A 29 1.24 9.99 -9.71
C VAL A 29 2.54 9.19 -9.78
N LEU A 30 2.69 8.20 -8.91
CA LEU A 30 3.81 7.27 -8.91
C LEU A 30 3.54 6.08 -9.82
N TYR A 31 2.28 5.64 -9.87
CA TYR A 31 1.83 4.54 -10.70
C TYR A 31 0.33 4.65 -10.94
N GLU A 32 -0.13 4.21 -12.10
CA GLU A 32 -1.55 4.14 -12.40
C GLU A 32 -1.82 3.10 -13.47
N ASP A 33 -2.80 2.22 -13.21
CA ASP A 33 -3.43 1.41 -14.24
C ASP A 33 -4.95 1.33 -13.95
N ALA A 34 -5.66 0.49 -14.70
CA ALA A 34 -7.12 0.42 -14.58
C ALA A 34 -7.60 -0.15 -13.24
N THR A 35 -6.73 -0.84 -12.50
CA THR A 35 -7.11 -1.56 -11.28
C THR A 35 -6.57 -0.93 -10.00
N TRP A 36 -5.53 -0.11 -10.11
CA TRP A 36 -5.01 0.60 -8.94
C TRP A 36 -4.11 1.76 -9.34
N ALA A 37 -3.90 2.67 -8.39
CA ALA A 37 -2.99 3.78 -8.55
C ALA A 37 -2.25 4.02 -7.23
N PHE A 38 -1.08 4.63 -7.34
CA PHE A 38 -0.26 5.00 -6.19
C PHE A 38 0.15 6.46 -6.34
N LEU A 39 -0.24 7.27 -5.36
CA LEU A 39 -0.04 8.71 -5.38
C LEU A 39 0.85 9.13 -4.22
N ARG A 40 1.54 10.26 -4.39
CA ARG A 40 2.35 10.83 -3.33
C ARG A 40 1.91 12.25 -3.03
N PHE A 41 1.85 12.56 -1.73
CA PHE A 41 1.65 13.90 -1.18
C PHE A 41 2.82 14.16 -0.22
N GLY A 42 3.85 14.91 -0.65
CA GLY A 42 5.05 15.08 0.18
C GLY A 42 5.69 13.74 0.52
N GLN A 43 5.74 13.39 1.80
CA GLN A 43 6.29 12.10 2.26
C GLN A 43 5.22 11.01 2.37
N GLY A 44 3.95 11.37 2.28
CA GLY A 44 2.86 10.41 2.42
C GLY A 44 2.43 9.82 1.10
N LYS A 45 1.90 8.60 1.14
CA LYS A 45 1.43 7.91 -0.06
C LYS A 45 -0.01 7.45 0.12
N LEU A 46 -0.75 7.49 -0.97
CA LEU A 46 -2.14 7.05 -1.05
C LEU A 46 -2.27 6.01 -2.16
N ALA A 47 -2.72 4.81 -1.81
CA ALA A 47 -3.07 3.80 -2.79
C ALA A 47 -4.58 3.88 -3.06
N ILE A 48 -4.96 3.78 -4.32
CA ILE A 48 -6.35 3.72 -4.74
C ILE A 48 -6.54 2.40 -5.45
N VAL A 49 -7.44 1.55 -4.93
CA VAL A 49 -7.60 0.18 -5.41
C VAL A 49 -9.06 -0.08 -5.77
N THR A 50 -9.29 -1.02 -6.69
CA THR A 50 -10.66 -1.44 -6.96
C THR A 50 -11.18 -2.29 -5.79
N PRO A 51 -12.49 -2.21 -5.47
CA PRO A 51 -13.04 -2.91 -4.30
C PRO A 51 -12.85 -4.43 -4.32
N THR A 52 -12.67 -5.02 -5.48
CA THR A 52 -12.52 -6.47 -5.63
C THR A 52 -11.11 -6.97 -5.33
N GLN A 53 -10.12 -6.09 -5.22
CA GLN A 53 -8.72 -6.50 -5.06
C GLN A 53 -8.23 -6.43 -3.62
N HIS A 54 -8.49 -5.30 -2.97
CA HIS A 54 -7.97 -5.08 -1.62
C HIS A 54 -8.99 -4.33 -0.78
N PRO A 55 -9.04 -4.61 0.54
CA PRO A 55 -9.85 -3.79 1.44
C PRO A 55 -9.19 -2.42 1.65
N PRO A 56 -9.95 -1.43 2.14
CA PRO A 56 -9.32 -0.21 2.66
C PRO A 56 -8.40 -0.59 3.82
N HIS A 57 -7.20 -0.01 3.86
CA HIS A 57 -6.24 -0.35 4.91
C HIS A 57 -5.20 0.75 5.12
N VAL A 58 -4.53 0.66 6.26
CA VAL A 58 -3.32 1.43 6.55
C VAL A 58 -2.16 0.46 6.40
N ALA A 59 -1.12 0.85 5.68
CA ALA A 59 0.06 0.01 5.49
C ALA A 59 1.23 0.56 6.29
N LEU A 60 1.89 -0.33 7.04
CA LEU A 60 3.10 -0.05 7.79
C LEU A 60 4.27 -0.77 7.12
N ARG A 61 5.33 -0.03 6.83
CA ARG A 61 6.54 -0.60 6.24
C ARG A 61 7.40 -1.22 7.33
N VAL A 62 7.88 -2.44 7.08
CA VAL A 62 8.70 -3.21 8.00
C VAL A 62 9.85 -3.86 7.23
N ASP A 63 10.87 -4.33 7.96
CA ASP A 63 11.91 -5.14 7.36
C ASP A 63 11.46 -6.61 7.26
N GLU A 64 12.26 -7.41 6.54
CA GLU A 64 11.92 -8.79 6.26
C GLU A 64 11.78 -9.63 7.54
N SER A 65 12.69 -9.47 8.48
CA SER A 65 12.66 -10.26 9.71
C SER A 65 11.44 -9.92 10.57
N THR A 66 11.05 -8.66 10.61
CA THR A 66 9.84 -8.22 11.31
C THR A 66 8.60 -8.79 10.66
N LEU A 67 8.55 -8.78 9.31
CA LEU A 67 7.42 -9.36 8.58
C LEU A 67 7.30 -10.87 8.85
N GLU A 68 8.41 -11.60 8.80
CA GLU A 68 8.41 -13.04 9.06
C GLU A 68 7.93 -13.36 10.47
N ALA A 69 8.40 -12.62 11.47
CA ALA A 69 7.98 -12.81 12.85
C ALA A 69 6.47 -12.53 13.02
N ALA A 70 5.97 -11.48 12.39
CA ALA A 70 4.56 -11.12 12.44
C ALA A 70 3.70 -12.17 11.74
N ALA A 71 4.13 -12.68 10.59
CA ALA A 71 3.41 -13.72 9.84
C ALA A 71 3.32 -15.01 10.66
N THR A 72 4.42 -15.41 11.30
CA THR A 72 4.44 -16.58 12.18
C THR A 72 3.48 -16.41 13.35
N ARG A 73 3.51 -15.24 13.99
CA ARG A 73 2.64 -14.95 15.14
C ARG A 73 1.17 -14.94 14.76
N ALA A 74 0.85 -14.43 13.56
CA ALA A 74 -0.52 -14.38 13.04
C ALA A 74 -0.98 -15.71 12.43
N GLY A 75 -0.06 -16.66 12.19
CA GLY A 75 -0.38 -17.91 11.52
C GLY A 75 -0.78 -17.72 10.05
N LYS A 76 -0.20 -16.73 9.37
CA LYS A 76 -0.55 -16.39 8.00
C LYS A 76 0.64 -16.56 7.07
N PRO A 77 0.41 -17.02 5.82
CA PRO A 77 1.46 -17.00 4.81
C PRO A 77 1.75 -15.55 4.39
N ILE A 78 2.97 -15.32 3.94
CA ILE A 78 3.35 -14.03 3.39
C ILE A 78 2.93 -13.98 1.93
N ASP A 79 2.18 -12.93 1.57
CA ASP A 79 1.73 -12.71 0.20
C ASP A 79 2.82 -12.01 -0.60
N ARG A 80 2.92 -12.38 -1.88
CA ARG A 80 3.80 -11.71 -2.82
C ARG A 80 2.96 -10.87 -3.77
N HIS A 81 3.36 -9.61 -3.93
CA HIS A 81 2.66 -8.69 -4.82
C HIS A 81 3.39 -8.59 -6.17
N ARG A 82 2.66 -8.20 -7.22
CA ARG A 82 3.22 -8.12 -8.58
C ARG A 82 4.37 -7.11 -8.72
N ASP A 83 4.47 -6.14 -7.82
CA ASP A 83 5.54 -5.14 -7.83
C ASP A 83 6.79 -5.59 -7.07
N GLY A 84 6.80 -6.82 -6.56
CA GLY A 84 7.91 -7.39 -5.81
C GLY A 84 7.86 -7.15 -4.31
N THR A 85 6.91 -6.38 -3.82
CA THR A 85 6.72 -6.24 -2.38
C THR A 85 6.10 -7.51 -1.80
N THR A 86 6.28 -7.70 -0.49
CA THR A 86 5.67 -8.82 0.24
C THR A 86 4.93 -8.26 1.44
N GLY A 87 3.94 -8.98 1.93
CA GLY A 87 3.17 -8.48 3.06
C GLY A 87 2.16 -9.45 3.63
N ILE A 88 1.54 -9.02 4.71
CA ILE A 88 0.39 -9.70 5.32
C ILE A 88 -0.65 -8.66 5.72
N TYR A 89 -1.90 -9.10 5.78
CA TYR A 89 -2.99 -8.29 6.36
C TYR A 89 -3.33 -8.84 7.73
N VAL A 90 -3.46 -7.94 8.70
CA VAL A 90 -3.95 -8.28 10.03
C VAL A 90 -5.04 -7.29 10.42
N ASP A 91 -5.91 -7.70 11.33
CA ASP A 91 -6.96 -6.83 11.83
C ASP A 91 -6.58 -6.26 13.18
N ASP A 92 -6.93 -4.99 13.41
CA ASP A 92 -6.84 -4.43 14.74
C ASP A 92 -8.06 -4.88 15.58
N PRO A 93 -8.12 -4.55 16.88
CA PRO A 93 -9.24 -5.01 17.73
C PRO A 93 -10.62 -4.53 17.29
N GLN A 94 -10.73 -3.50 16.46
CA GLN A 94 -12.00 -2.96 15.99
C GLN A 94 -12.29 -3.34 14.53
N GLY A 95 -11.49 -4.25 13.96
CA GLY A 95 -11.70 -4.73 12.60
C GLY A 95 -11.12 -3.85 11.50
N ASN A 96 -10.28 -2.88 11.84
CA ASN A 96 -9.57 -2.13 10.83
C ASN A 96 -8.44 -2.96 10.27
N VAL A 97 -8.28 -2.96 8.96
CA VAL A 97 -7.24 -3.76 8.29
C VAL A 97 -5.93 -3.00 8.27
N ILE A 98 -4.88 -3.68 8.70
CA ILE A 98 -3.50 -3.19 8.65
C ILE A 98 -2.70 -4.10 7.74
N GLU A 99 -1.99 -3.50 6.79
CA GLU A 99 -1.01 -4.25 5.99
C GLU A 99 0.38 -4.03 6.58
N LEU A 100 1.14 -5.10 6.76
CA LEU A 100 2.58 -5.00 7.00
C LEU A 100 3.25 -5.28 5.66
N ILE A 101 3.99 -4.30 5.14
CA ILE A 101 4.59 -4.38 3.81
C ILE A 101 6.10 -4.28 3.89
N CYS A 102 6.76 -5.16 3.14
CA CYS A 102 8.21 -5.17 3.03
C CYS A 102 8.59 -4.98 1.57
N TYR A 103 9.43 -3.99 1.31
CA TYR A 103 9.93 -3.72 -0.03
C TYR A 103 11.13 -4.61 -0.33
N PRO A 104 11.30 -5.04 -1.59
CA PRO A 104 12.46 -5.87 -1.94
C PRO A 104 13.77 -5.08 -1.81
N PRO A 105 14.90 -5.76 -1.71
CA PRO A 105 16.19 -5.09 -1.81
C PRO A 105 16.28 -4.34 -3.13
N GLY A 106 16.78 -3.11 -3.07
CA GLY A 106 16.82 -2.23 -4.22
C GLY A 106 15.58 -1.36 -4.32
N GLU A 107 15.50 -0.59 -5.38
CA GLU A 107 14.42 0.37 -5.55
C GLU A 107 13.24 -0.22 -6.32
N THR A 108 12.03 0.04 -5.83
CA THR A 108 10.82 -0.14 -6.63
C THR A 108 10.60 1.13 -7.46
N VAL A 109 9.66 1.06 -8.41
CA VAL A 109 9.28 2.24 -9.20
C VAL A 109 8.78 3.38 -8.31
N TYR A 110 8.22 3.05 -7.15
CA TYR A 110 7.65 4.03 -6.22
C TYR A 110 8.74 4.75 -5.42
N GLU A 111 9.85 4.10 -5.15
CA GLU A 111 10.93 4.67 -4.34
C GLU A 111 11.85 5.58 -5.14
N LYS A 112 11.93 5.39 -6.45
CA LYS A 112 12.77 6.21 -7.31
C LYS A 112 12.39 7.68 -7.30
N ASP A 113 11.12 7.96 -7.02
CA ASP A 113 10.58 9.32 -7.04
C ASP A 113 10.55 9.96 -5.64
N ILE A 114 11.05 9.26 -4.65
CA ILE A 114 11.14 9.74 -3.28
C ILE A 114 12.57 10.19 -3.00
#